data_ad8867c213ac53ba58a8e3d5fa20666c
#
_entry.id   ad8867c213ac53ba58a8e3d5fa20666c
#
_cell.length_a   1.000
_cell.length_b   1.000
_cell.length_c   1.000
_cell.angle_alpha   90.00
_cell.angle_beta   90.00
_cell.angle_gamma   90.00
#
_symmetry.space_group_name_H-M   'P 1'
#
loop_
_entity.id
_entity.type
_entity.pdbx_description
1 polymer ?
#
loop_
_entity_poly.entity_id
_entity_poly.type
_entity_poly.pdbx_seq_one_letter_code
_entity_poly.pdbx_strand_id
1 'polypeptide(L)'
;MLRPEFFKDVSGSKAKFDGPSVLYNLKYNTSNGFMYMERPRDVFYPEVMYIVGTGVGFPREPYVATLAWDFAYPHQWFFFKKVGASAFEAVVYIDQTMGFKFYRGYGWAQEEDTKNLYTVEPANLVTRSAPGDLIPGPDFKAGLYTIHIDKASEVIRLTPYN
;
A
#
# COMPACT_ATOMS: atom_id res chain seq x y z
N MET A 1 -11.81 -2.55 10.71
CA MET A 1 -10.47 -3.16 10.88
C MET A 1 -9.43 -2.05 10.88
N LEU A 2 -8.42 -2.12 11.74
CA LEU A 2 -7.28 -1.21 11.75
C LEU A 2 -6.13 -1.83 10.95
N ARG A 3 -5.30 -0.99 10.32
CA ARG A 3 -4.12 -1.43 9.57
C ARG A 3 -3.14 -2.16 10.49
N PRO A 4 -2.95 -3.48 10.35
CA PRO A 4 -2.24 -4.29 11.34
C PRO A 4 -0.73 -3.97 11.41
N GLU A 5 -0.15 -3.42 10.37
CA GLU A 5 1.24 -2.98 10.38
C GLU A 5 1.47 -1.76 11.28
N PHE A 6 0.43 -0.96 11.55
CA PHE A 6 0.49 0.22 12.40
C PHE A 6 -0.16 0.05 13.78
N PHE A 7 -1.05 -0.93 13.94
CA PHE A 7 -1.79 -1.12 15.17
C PHE A 7 -1.57 -2.51 15.74
N LYS A 8 -1.14 -2.58 16.97
CA LYS A 8 -0.85 -3.80 17.73
C LYS A 8 -1.79 -3.90 18.94
N ASP A 9 -1.82 -5.07 19.55
CA ASP A 9 -2.54 -5.33 20.80
C ASP A 9 -4.00 -4.85 20.75
N VAL A 10 -4.68 -5.12 19.64
CA VAL A 10 -6.08 -4.71 19.45
C VAL A 10 -6.97 -5.52 20.39
N SER A 11 -7.63 -4.84 21.34
CA SER A 11 -8.53 -5.46 22.31
C SER A 11 -9.71 -4.53 22.62
N GLY A 12 -10.93 -4.99 22.30
CA GLY A 12 -12.14 -4.19 22.45
C GLY A 12 -12.04 -2.87 21.67
N SER A 13 -12.13 -1.73 22.37
CA SER A 13 -12.04 -0.38 21.78
C SER A 13 -10.63 0.22 21.82
N LYS A 14 -9.61 -0.54 22.15
CA LYS A 14 -8.23 -0.07 22.32
C LYS A 14 -7.29 -0.75 21.36
N ALA A 15 -6.29 -0.02 20.90
CA ALA A 15 -5.17 -0.52 20.14
C ALA A 15 -3.92 0.30 20.44
N LYS A 16 -2.76 -0.32 20.40
CA LYS A 16 -1.48 0.37 20.51
C LYS A 16 -1.02 0.79 19.11
N PHE A 17 -0.72 2.07 18.93
CA PHE A 17 -0.11 2.55 17.70
C PHE A 17 1.39 2.23 17.70
N ASP A 18 1.86 1.60 16.64
CA ASP A 18 3.24 1.16 16.43
C ASP A 18 3.79 1.72 15.11
N GLY A 19 3.48 2.96 14.82
CA GLY A 19 3.97 3.68 13.64
C GLY A 19 4.95 4.80 14.03
N PRO A 20 5.58 5.43 13.03
CA PRO A 20 6.39 6.63 13.25
C PRO A 20 5.59 7.74 13.92
N SER A 21 6.25 8.49 14.80
CA SER A 21 5.64 9.63 15.49
C SER A 21 5.62 10.87 14.58
N VAL A 22 4.62 10.92 13.72
CA VAL A 22 4.39 12.02 12.76
C VAL A 22 2.91 12.38 12.72
N LEU A 23 2.55 13.42 12.02
CA LEU A 23 1.15 13.82 11.81
C LEU A 23 0.45 12.83 10.88
N TYR A 24 -0.76 12.42 11.25
CA TYR A 24 -1.68 11.61 10.45
C TYR A 24 -3.06 12.26 10.43
N ASN A 25 -3.76 12.12 9.30
CA ASN A 25 -5.18 12.42 9.21
C ASN A 25 -5.96 11.13 9.43
N LEU A 26 -6.83 11.13 10.44
CA LEU A 26 -7.80 10.05 10.65
C LEU A 26 -9.14 10.47 10.08
N LYS A 27 -9.67 9.68 9.17
CA LYS A 27 -10.98 9.87 8.56
C LYS A 27 -11.88 8.69 8.85
N TYR A 28 -13.11 8.97 9.23
CA TYR A 28 -14.13 7.94 9.46
C TYR A 28 -15.21 8.05 8.40
N ASN A 29 -15.42 6.98 7.66
CA ASN A 29 -16.49 6.89 6.68
C ASN A 29 -17.75 6.38 7.36
N THR A 30 -18.75 7.25 7.53
CA THR A 30 -20.01 6.94 8.19
C THR A 30 -20.87 5.96 7.41
N SER A 31 -20.69 5.85 6.09
CA SER A 31 -21.50 4.95 5.25
C SER A 31 -21.11 3.48 5.40
N ASN A 32 -19.87 3.18 5.71
CA ASN A 32 -19.37 1.81 5.82
C ASN A 32 -18.68 1.48 7.16
N GLY A 33 -18.56 2.46 8.05
CA GLY A 33 -17.95 2.30 9.37
C GLY A 33 -16.42 2.15 9.34
N PHE A 34 -15.74 2.46 8.25
CA PHE A 34 -14.29 2.30 8.14
C PHE A 34 -13.54 3.56 8.56
N MET A 35 -12.43 3.33 9.21
CA MET A 35 -11.48 4.37 9.57
C MET A 35 -10.26 4.27 8.65
N TYR A 36 -9.92 5.40 8.04
CA TYR A 36 -8.72 5.55 7.22
C TYR A 36 -7.67 6.34 7.97
N MET A 37 -6.44 5.99 7.72
CA MET A 37 -5.29 6.74 8.18
C MET A 37 -4.51 7.20 6.96
N GLU A 38 -4.36 8.51 6.83
CA GLU A 38 -3.61 9.14 5.74
C GLU A 38 -2.47 9.97 6.32
N ARG A 39 -1.39 10.10 5.58
CA ARG A 39 -0.38 11.12 5.88
C ARG A 39 -0.73 12.42 5.17
N PRO A 40 -0.57 13.58 5.85
CA PRO A 40 -0.68 14.86 5.18
C PRO A 40 0.30 14.96 4.01
N ARG A 41 -0.13 15.60 2.93
CA ARG A 41 0.60 15.68 1.66
C ARG A 41 2.02 16.24 1.81
N ASP A 42 2.21 17.17 2.73
CA ASP A 42 3.45 17.90 2.88
C ASP A 42 4.39 17.32 3.97
N VAL A 43 4.07 16.13 4.49
CA VAL A 43 4.85 15.49 5.54
C VAL A 43 5.58 14.26 4.99
N PHE A 44 6.86 14.41 4.71
CA PHE A 44 7.70 13.35 4.13
C PHE A 44 8.58 12.59 5.13
N TYR A 45 8.63 13.02 6.38
CA TYR A 45 9.42 12.33 7.39
C TYR A 45 8.55 11.49 8.33
N PRO A 46 8.97 10.26 8.69
CA PRO A 46 10.05 9.51 8.07
C PRO A 46 9.76 9.18 6.60
N GLU A 47 10.78 8.75 5.86
CA GLU A 47 10.66 8.28 4.48
C GLU A 47 9.45 7.35 4.33
N VAL A 48 8.66 7.56 3.30
CA VAL A 48 7.46 6.78 3.03
C VAL A 48 7.45 6.25 1.61
N MET A 49 6.74 5.16 1.43
CA MET A 49 6.42 4.58 0.14
C MET A 49 4.91 4.61 -0.03
N TYR A 50 4.44 4.89 -1.23
CA TYR A 50 3.01 4.93 -1.56
C TYR A 50 2.68 3.96 -2.68
N ILE A 51 1.46 3.41 -2.66
CA ILE A 51 0.86 2.74 -3.82
C ILE A 51 0.01 3.75 -4.58
N VAL A 52 0.15 3.76 -5.91
CA VAL A 52 -0.72 4.49 -6.82
C VAL A 52 -1.14 3.55 -7.95
N GLY A 53 -2.43 3.48 -8.23
CA GLY A 53 -2.98 2.59 -9.26
C GLY A 53 -4.39 2.10 -8.95
N THR A 54 -4.77 0.98 -9.56
CA THR A 54 -6.08 0.35 -9.43
C THR A 54 -6.06 -0.90 -8.56
N GLY A 55 -7.23 -1.35 -8.13
CA GLY A 55 -7.40 -2.65 -7.49
C GLY A 55 -6.83 -2.76 -6.08
N VAL A 56 -6.59 -1.65 -5.40
CA VAL A 56 -6.06 -1.62 -4.04
C VAL A 56 -7.00 -0.89 -3.08
N GLY A 57 -7.08 -1.38 -1.86
CA GLY A 57 -7.90 -0.78 -0.82
C GLY A 57 -7.57 -1.34 0.56
N PHE A 58 -8.36 -0.95 1.57
CA PHE A 58 -8.29 -1.50 2.92
C PHE A 58 -9.55 -1.13 3.70
N PRO A 59 -10.14 -2.04 4.49
CA PRO A 59 -9.83 -3.47 4.66
C PRO A 59 -10.39 -4.36 3.55
N ARG A 60 -10.99 -3.81 2.55
CA ARG A 60 -11.53 -4.48 1.37
C ARG A 60 -11.58 -3.50 0.21
N GLU A 61 -12.05 -3.92 -0.94
CA GLU A 61 -12.23 -3.20 -2.20
C GLU A 61 -11.88 -1.70 -2.24
N PRO A 62 -11.31 -1.21 -3.33
CA PRO A 62 -11.01 0.21 -3.51
C PRO A 62 -12.27 1.06 -3.29
N TYR A 63 -12.12 2.16 -2.56
CA TYR A 63 -13.23 3.05 -2.26
C TYR A 63 -13.81 3.76 -3.49
N VAL A 64 -12.97 3.97 -4.50
CA VAL A 64 -13.37 4.62 -5.75
C VAL A 64 -12.52 4.07 -6.89
N ALA A 65 -13.07 3.12 -7.62
CA ALA A 65 -12.38 2.47 -8.75
C ALA A 65 -12.10 3.41 -9.95
N THR A 66 -12.77 4.55 -10.03
CA THR A 66 -12.70 5.46 -11.18
C THR A 66 -11.59 6.50 -11.12
N LEU A 67 -10.90 6.62 -9.99
CA LEU A 67 -9.89 7.66 -9.75
C LEU A 67 -8.49 7.07 -9.53
N ALA A 68 -8.28 5.91 -10.06
CA ALA A 68 -6.98 5.25 -10.14
C ALA A 68 -5.95 6.14 -10.83
N TRP A 69 -4.71 6.06 -10.41
CA TRP A 69 -3.61 6.80 -11.02
C TRP A 69 -3.70 8.32 -10.85
N ASP A 70 -4.20 8.79 -9.70
CA ASP A 70 -4.27 10.21 -9.39
C ASP A 70 -3.74 10.53 -7.99
N PHE A 71 -2.76 11.42 -7.92
CA PHE A 71 -2.18 11.89 -6.66
C PHE A 71 -3.05 12.91 -5.91
N ALA A 72 -4.15 13.37 -6.50
CA ALA A 72 -5.05 14.33 -5.85
C ALA A 72 -5.96 13.68 -4.80
N TYR A 73 -6.12 12.35 -4.83
CA TYR A 73 -7.10 11.64 -4.01
C TYR A 73 -6.44 10.82 -2.89
N PRO A 74 -6.78 11.10 -1.63
CA PRO A 74 -6.16 10.48 -0.45
C PRO A 74 -6.26 8.96 -0.38
N HIS A 75 -7.32 8.36 -0.93
CA HIS A 75 -7.51 6.91 -0.91
C HIS A 75 -6.57 6.14 -1.83
N GLN A 76 -5.88 6.84 -2.73
CA GLN A 76 -4.81 6.26 -3.53
C GLN A 76 -3.46 6.31 -2.81
N TRP A 77 -3.39 7.03 -1.70
CA TRP A 77 -2.18 7.23 -0.94
C TRP A 77 -2.04 6.16 0.13
N PHE A 78 -2.10 4.92 -0.30
CA PHE A 78 -1.74 3.82 0.56
C PHE A 78 -0.25 3.91 0.85
N PHE A 79 0.10 4.38 2.03
CA PHE A 79 1.48 4.48 2.44
C PHE A 79 1.91 3.25 3.24
N PHE A 80 3.17 2.90 3.09
CA PHE A 80 3.82 1.81 3.80
C PHE A 80 4.39 2.27 5.13
N LYS A 81 4.41 1.37 6.10
CA LYS A 81 5.24 1.51 7.28
C LYS A 81 6.68 1.19 6.93
N LYS A 82 7.62 2.04 7.30
CA LYS A 82 9.04 1.72 7.25
C LYS A 82 9.35 0.73 8.38
N VAL A 83 9.80 -0.47 8.03
CA VAL A 83 10.06 -1.58 8.97
C VAL A 83 11.54 -1.93 9.11
N GLY A 84 12.40 -1.30 8.34
CA GLY A 84 13.86 -1.47 8.37
C GLY A 84 14.57 -0.28 7.75
N ALA A 85 15.87 -0.35 7.63
CA ALA A 85 16.69 0.71 7.02
C ALA A 85 16.28 0.99 5.57
N SER A 86 16.02 -0.08 4.80
CA SER A 86 15.62 -0.05 3.38
C SER A 86 14.24 -0.70 3.14
N ALA A 87 13.58 -1.21 4.17
CA ALA A 87 12.40 -2.04 4.03
C ALA A 87 11.12 -1.31 4.43
N PHE A 88 10.07 -1.56 3.64
CA PHE A 88 8.73 -1.00 3.79
C PHE A 88 7.68 -2.10 3.74
N GLU A 89 6.60 -1.94 4.50
CA GLU A 89 5.54 -2.93 4.55
C GLU A 89 4.16 -2.27 4.64
N ALA A 90 3.18 -2.86 3.96
CA ALA A 90 1.78 -2.50 4.06
C ALA A 90 0.89 -3.73 3.94
N VAL A 91 -0.21 -3.75 4.70
CA VAL A 91 -1.30 -4.69 4.49
C VAL A 91 -2.38 -4.00 3.69
N VAL A 92 -2.71 -4.54 2.53
CA VAL A 92 -3.66 -3.98 1.58
C VAL A 92 -4.61 -5.05 1.06
N TYR A 93 -5.85 -4.68 0.78
CA TYR A 93 -6.74 -5.50 -0.04
C TYR A 93 -6.40 -5.28 -1.50
N ILE A 94 -6.25 -6.36 -2.24
CA ILE A 94 -5.95 -6.35 -3.67
C ILE A 94 -7.01 -7.16 -4.40
N ASP A 95 -7.56 -6.64 -5.49
CA ASP A 95 -8.53 -7.35 -6.32
C ASP A 95 -7.97 -7.70 -7.71
N GLN A 96 -8.78 -8.37 -8.53
CA GLN A 96 -8.40 -8.83 -9.87
C GLN A 96 -8.14 -7.68 -10.87
N THR A 97 -8.53 -6.45 -10.53
CA THR A 97 -8.29 -5.27 -11.37
C THR A 97 -6.97 -4.58 -11.03
N MET A 98 -6.12 -5.21 -10.19
CA MET A 98 -4.87 -4.61 -9.77
C MET A 98 -4.01 -4.19 -10.96
N GLY A 99 -3.54 -2.95 -10.87
CA GLY A 99 -2.57 -2.35 -11.75
C GLY A 99 -1.97 -1.18 -11.01
N PHE A 100 -0.79 -1.33 -10.39
CA PHE A 100 -0.23 -0.28 -9.55
C PHE A 100 1.29 -0.26 -9.56
N LYS A 101 1.83 0.87 -9.11
CA LYS A 101 3.25 1.12 -8.89
C LYS A 101 3.50 1.73 -7.53
N PHE A 102 4.77 1.87 -7.19
CA PHE A 102 5.22 2.45 -5.94
C PHE A 102 5.90 3.79 -6.16
N TYR A 103 5.65 4.73 -5.24
CA TYR A 103 6.15 6.10 -5.32
C TYR A 103 6.72 6.55 -3.97
N ARG A 104 7.83 7.28 -4.02
CA ARG A 104 8.49 7.86 -2.83
C ARG A 104 7.85 9.18 -2.39
N GLY A 105 7.03 9.77 -3.22
CA GLY A 105 6.40 11.07 -2.98
C GLY A 105 5.25 11.32 -3.94
N TYR A 106 4.72 12.53 -3.92
CA TYR A 106 3.58 12.93 -4.74
C TYR A 106 4.04 13.41 -6.10
N GLY A 107 3.72 12.64 -7.12
CA GLY A 107 4.00 12.99 -8.52
C GLY A 107 4.72 11.88 -9.26
N TRP A 108 4.49 11.83 -10.55
CA TRP A 108 4.97 10.78 -11.45
C TRP A 108 6.50 10.62 -11.46
N ALA A 109 7.24 11.71 -11.27
CA ALA A 109 8.70 11.68 -11.21
C ALA A 109 9.26 11.01 -9.93
N GLN A 110 8.40 10.63 -8.99
CA GLN A 110 8.77 10.01 -7.71
C GLN A 110 8.56 8.48 -7.71
N GLU A 111 8.36 7.87 -8.88
CA GLU A 111 8.28 6.41 -8.99
C GLU A 111 9.54 5.74 -8.45
N GLU A 112 9.36 4.69 -7.63
CA GLU A 112 10.48 4.00 -6.96
C GLU A 112 11.27 3.13 -7.94
N ASP A 113 10.58 2.33 -8.73
CA ASP A 113 11.20 1.37 -9.64
C ASP A 113 10.99 1.76 -11.10
N THR A 114 11.49 2.95 -11.47
CA THR A 114 11.33 3.52 -12.83
C THR A 114 11.89 2.64 -13.96
N LYS A 115 12.82 1.75 -13.62
CA LYS A 115 13.48 0.87 -14.59
C LYS A 115 12.96 -0.55 -14.53
N ASN A 116 11.98 -0.85 -13.69
CA ASN A 116 11.43 -2.20 -13.46
C ASN A 116 12.50 -3.24 -13.08
N LEU A 117 13.49 -2.83 -12.27
CA LEU A 117 14.61 -3.67 -11.88
C LEU A 117 14.29 -4.58 -10.70
N TYR A 118 13.32 -4.22 -9.88
CA TYR A 118 12.98 -4.99 -8.70
C TYR A 118 12.43 -6.36 -9.09
N THR A 119 12.94 -7.39 -8.45
CA THR A 119 12.36 -8.74 -8.51
C THR A 119 11.00 -8.73 -7.83
N VAL A 120 9.99 -9.29 -8.50
CA VAL A 120 8.63 -9.38 -7.98
C VAL A 120 8.32 -10.84 -7.68
N GLU A 121 7.92 -11.13 -6.44
CA GLU A 121 7.71 -12.50 -5.98
C GLU A 121 6.49 -12.66 -5.05
N PRO A 122 5.87 -13.85 -5.07
CA PRO A 122 6.11 -14.92 -6.02
C PRO A 122 5.46 -14.62 -7.39
N ALA A 123 6.09 -15.05 -8.47
CA ALA A 123 5.64 -14.74 -9.83
C ALA A 123 4.26 -15.33 -10.20
N ASN A 124 3.81 -16.33 -9.49
CA ASN A 124 2.46 -16.88 -9.68
C ASN A 124 1.36 -16.01 -9.06
N LEU A 125 1.67 -15.14 -8.11
CA LEU A 125 0.71 -14.21 -7.52
C LEU A 125 0.75 -12.83 -8.17
N VAL A 126 1.92 -12.36 -8.55
CA VAL A 126 2.10 -11.02 -9.10
C VAL A 126 3.14 -11.02 -10.20
N THR A 127 2.89 -10.24 -11.25
CA THR A 127 3.80 -10.07 -12.39
C THR A 127 3.81 -8.61 -12.83
N ARG A 128 4.54 -8.30 -13.91
CA ARG A 128 4.59 -6.94 -14.46
C ARG A 128 3.95 -6.87 -15.84
N SER A 129 3.22 -5.79 -16.09
CA SER A 129 2.81 -5.38 -17.43
C SER A 129 3.98 -4.78 -18.21
N ALA A 130 3.80 -4.57 -19.51
CA ALA A 130 4.81 -3.93 -20.37
C ALA A 130 5.24 -2.53 -19.87
N PRO A 131 4.33 -1.64 -19.37
CA PRO A 131 4.74 -0.36 -18.76
C PRO A 131 5.27 -0.49 -17.33
N GLY A 132 5.33 -1.72 -16.76
CA GLY A 132 5.92 -1.98 -15.45
C GLY A 132 4.95 -1.97 -14.28
N ASP A 133 3.64 -1.87 -14.52
CA ASP A 133 2.65 -1.99 -13.45
C ASP A 133 2.66 -3.40 -12.86
N LEU A 134 2.49 -3.51 -11.56
CA LEU A 134 2.23 -4.80 -10.93
C LEU A 134 0.80 -5.22 -11.23
N ILE A 135 0.66 -6.38 -11.83
CA ILE A 135 -0.62 -6.97 -12.26
C ILE A 135 -0.78 -8.39 -11.73
N PRO A 136 -2.02 -8.95 -11.71
CA PRO A 136 -2.23 -10.29 -11.20
C PRO A 136 -1.41 -11.34 -11.94
N GLY A 137 -0.80 -12.23 -11.18
CA GLY A 137 -0.25 -13.48 -11.70
C GLY A 137 -1.33 -14.56 -11.89
N PRO A 138 -0.98 -15.72 -12.45
CA PRO A 138 -1.96 -16.75 -12.81
C PRO A 138 -2.72 -17.35 -11.62
N ASP A 139 -2.12 -17.38 -10.43
CA ASP A 139 -2.74 -17.96 -9.23
C ASP A 139 -3.28 -16.88 -8.27
N PHE A 140 -3.28 -15.62 -8.68
CA PHE A 140 -3.74 -14.53 -7.85
C PHE A 140 -5.21 -14.66 -7.50
N LYS A 141 -5.55 -14.40 -6.25
CA LYS A 141 -6.93 -14.33 -5.75
C LYS A 141 -7.11 -13.02 -4.99
N ALA A 142 -8.26 -12.37 -5.21
CA ALA A 142 -8.59 -11.17 -4.47
C ALA A 142 -8.61 -11.41 -2.95
N GLY A 143 -8.02 -10.51 -2.17
CA GLY A 143 -7.92 -10.65 -0.72
C GLY A 143 -6.95 -9.66 -0.08
N LEU A 144 -6.73 -9.85 1.21
CA LEU A 144 -5.70 -9.09 1.94
C LEU A 144 -4.32 -9.69 1.69
N TYR A 145 -3.37 -8.81 1.44
CA TYR A 145 -1.97 -9.17 1.24
C TYR A 145 -1.06 -8.25 2.04
N THR A 146 0.01 -8.82 2.57
CA THR A 146 1.18 -8.04 2.97
C THR A 146 2.03 -7.82 1.74
N ILE A 147 2.33 -6.56 1.44
CA ILE A 147 3.35 -6.18 0.47
C ILE A 147 4.58 -5.76 1.24
N HIS A 148 5.68 -6.41 0.97
CA HIS A 148 6.99 -6.06 1.52
C HIS A 148 7.90 -5.59 0.37
N ILE A 149 8.52 -4.42 0.55
CA ILE A 149 9.48 -3.84 -0.41
C ILE A 149 10.80 -3.68 0.32
N ASP A 150 11.85 -4.29 -0.20
CA ASP A 150 13.22 -4.04 0.25
C ASP A 150 14.03 -3.38 -0.87
N LYS A 151 14.37 -2.12 -0.65
CA LYS A 151 15.12 -1.30 -1.61
C LYS A 151 16.59 -1.72 -1.73
N ALA A 152 17.17 -2.32 -0.71
CA ALA A 152 18.56 -2.74 -0.74
C ALA A 152 18.77 -4.01 -1.58
N SER A 153 17.83 -4.94 -1.51
CA SER A 153 17.85 -6.18 -2.31
C SER A 153 17.05 -6.05 -3.61
N GLU A 154 16.37 -4.93 -3.83
CA GLU A 154 15.49 -4.69 -4.99
C GLU A 154 14.42 -5.79 -5.14
N VAL A 155 13.72 -6.09 -4.03
CA VAL A 155 12.69 -7.13 -3.99
C VAL A 155 11.34 -6.55 -3.56
N ILE A 156 10.29 -6.92 -4.30
CA ILE A 156 8.89 -6.69 -3.96
C ILE A 156 8.25 -8.06 -3.71
N ARG A 157 7.72 -8.30 -2.51
CA ARG A 157 7.10 -9.57 -2.15
C ARG A 157 5.65 -9.40 -1.76
N LEU A 158 4.76 -10.20 -2.36
CA LEU A 158 3.37 -10.37 -1.99
C LEU A 158 3.17 -11.63 -1.17
N THR A 159 2.54 -11.51 0.00
CA THR A 159 2.19 -12.65 0.84
C THR A 159 0.73 -12.53 1.28
N PRO A 160 -0.12 -13.55 1.11
CA PRO A 160 -1.47 -13.53 1.64
C PRO A 160 -1.46 -13.20 3.14
N TYR A 161 -2.32 -12.27 3.56
CA TYR A 161 -2.49 -11.90 4.96
C TYR A 161 -3.67 -12.69 5.55
N ASN A 162 -3.37 -13.59 6.51
CA ASN A 162 -4.35 -14.47 7.19
C ASN A 162 -4.76 -13.93 8.55
#